data_e9bc6d5c7598ab3e7d69fabb0a57f352
#
_entry.id   e9bc6d5c7598ab3e7d69fabb0a57f352
#
_cell.length_a   1.000
_cell.length_b   1.000
_cell.length_c   1.000
_cell.angle_alpha   90.00
_cell.angle_beta   90.00
_cell.angle_gamma   90.00
#
_symmetry.space_group_name_H-M   'P 1'
#
loop_
_entity.id
_entity.type
_entity.pdbx_description
1 polymer ?
#
loop_
_entity_poly.entity_id
_entity_poly.type
_entity_poly.pdbx_seq_one_letter_code
_entity_poly.pdbx_strand_id
1 'polypeptide(L)'
;MTDTVHALFAATAARTPGADFLCIEPVTARAYGLAPCTLGWGDAAREVARLRAAYAAAGYGHGHRVGLLLENRPDFLFHWFALNALGASVVPINAELRSAELEYLVGHSEIALAVALPERVDDLRRAAQAVGHPLQAAAIPVGAPLLNRFSGER
;
A
#
# COMPACT_ATOMS: atom_id res chain seq x y z
N MET A 1 -6.12 -4.18 26.16
CA MET A 1 -5.03 -3.86 25.21
C MET A 1 -5.46 -4.47 23.87
N THR A 2 -5.77 -3.65 22.88
CA THR A 2 -6.29 -4.14 21.59
C THR A 2 -5.09 -4.52 20.74
N ASP A 3 -4.83 -5.82 20.61
CA ASP A 3 -3.72 -6.33 19.81
C ASP A 3 -4.12 -6.26 18.33
N THR A 4 -3.83 -5.14 17.69
CA THR A 4 -3.97 -5.00 16.23
C THR A 4 -2.67 -5.35 15.54
N VAL A 5 -2.74 -5.73 14.26
CA VAL A 5 -1.54 -6.01 13.44
C VAL A 5 -0.60 -4.80 13.45
N HIS A 6 -1.15 -3.58 13.34
CA HIS A 6 -0.35 -2.36 13.43
C HIS A 6 0.31 -2.17 14.80
N ALA A 7 -0.38 -2.49 15.90
CA ALA A 7 0.21 -2.38 17.24
C ALA A 7 1.40 -3.31 17.42
N LEU A 8 1.30 -4.55 16.93
CA LEU A 8 2.41 -5.51 16.94
C LEU A 8 3.57 -5.05 16.05
N PHE A 9 3.28 -4.54 14.85
CA PHE A 9 4.27 -3.96 13.96
C PHE A 9 5.02 -2.81 14.65
N ALA A 10 4.30 -1.84 15.20
CA ALA A 10 4.88 -0.67 15.86
C ALA A 10 5.73 -1.05 17.09
N ALA A 11 5.26 -1.99 17.90
CA ALA A 11 6.00 -2.48 19.06
C ALA A 11 7.30 -3.18 18.64
N THR A 12 7.29 -3.95 17.56
CA THR A 12 8.50 -4.61 17.04
C THR A 12 9.47 -3.59 16.47
N ALA A 13 8.99 -2.62 15.68
CA ALA A 13 9.82 -1.56 15.14
C ALA A 13 10.49 -0.71 16.23
N ALA A 14 9.77 -0.43 17.32
CA ALA A 14 10.32 0.30 18.46
C ALA A 14 11.41 -0.50 19.21
N ARG A 15 11.25 -1.81 19.32
CA ARG A 15 12.17 -2.70 20.02
C ARG A 15 13.45 -2.99 19.22
N THR A 16 13.32 -3.14 17.89
CA THR A 16 14.40 -3.57 17.00
C THR A 16 14.50 -2.71 15.74
N PRO A 17 14.66 -1.38 15.85
CA PRO A 17 14.58 -0.48 14.69
C PRO A 17 15.66 -0.72 13.63
N GLY A 18 16.83 -1.20 14.06
CA GLY A 18 17.96 -1.50 13.18
C GLY A 18 17.96 -2.90 12.58
N ALA A 19 17.06 -3.79 13.01
CA ALA A 19 16.97 -5.13 12.43
C ALA A 19 16.28 -5.09 11.06
N ASP A 20 16.58 -6.07 10.23
CA ASP A 20 16.00 -6.19 8.88
C ASP A 20 14.50 -6.50 8.96
N PHE A 21 13.72 -5.70 8.25
CA PHE A 21 12.27 -5.89 8.09
C PHE A 21 11.95 -6.60 6.77
N LEU A 22 12.56 -6.16 5.68
CA LEU A 22 12.28 -6.64 4.33
C LEU A 22 13.55 -6.58 3.48
N CYS A 23 13.87 -7.68 2.81
CA CYS A 23 14.92 -7.73 1.82
C CYS A 23 14.31 -7.91 0.43
N ILE A 24 14.76 -7.11 -0.54
CA ILE A 24 14.35 -7.20 -1.95
C ILE A 24 15.55 -7.66 -2.75
N GLU A 25 15.50 -8.92 -3.11
CA GLU A 25 16.54 -9.59 -3.89
C GLU A 25 16.64 -9.00 -5.32
N PRO A 26 17.82 -9.04 -5.96
CA PRO A 26 18.05 -8.46 -7.29
C PRO A 26 17.08 -8.95 -8.37
N VAL A 27 16.68 -10.20 -8.33
CA VAL A 27 15.74 -10.78 -9.31
C VAL A 27 14.35 -10.17 -9.14
N THR A 28 13.86 -10.10 -7.90
CA THR A 28 12.56 -9.50 -7.56
C THR A 28 12.55 -8.01 -7.85
N ALA A 29 13.61 -7.30 -7.45
CA ALA A 29 13.75 -5.87 -7.71
C ALA A 29 13.66 -5.56 -9.20
N ARG A 30 14.37 -6.32 -10.04
CA ARG A 30 14.31 -6.16 -11.50
C ARG A 30 12.92 -6.38 -12.06
N ALA A 31 12.20 -7.41 -11.59
CA ALA A 31 10.85 -7.72 -12.05
C ALA A 31 9.85 -6.58 -11.77
N TYR A 32 10.06 -5.83 -10.69
CA TYR A 32 9.19 -4.71 -10.30
C TYR A 32 9.76 -3.33 -10.62
N GLY A 33 10.87 -3.24 -11.37
CA GLY A 33 11.51 -1.96 -11.67
C GLY A 33 12.03 -1.22 -10.44
N LEU A 34 12.47 -1.97 -9.42
CA LEU A 34 12.99 -1.45 -8.16
C LEU A 34 14.51 -1.66 -8.08
N ALA A 35 15.17 -0.94 -7.17
CA ALA A 35 16.52 -1.26 -6.75
C ALA A 35 16.53 -2.35 -5.68
N PRO A 36 17.49 -3.32 -5.72
CA PRO A 36 17.69 -4.24 -4.62
C PRO A 36 18.03 -3.48 -3.34
N CYS A 37 17.42 -3.85 -2.23
CA CYS A 37 17.72 -3.21 -0.95
C CYS A 37 17.25 -4.06 0.24
N THR A 38 17.78 -3.73 1.40
CA THR A 38 17.26 -4.19 2.70
C THR A 38 16.72 -2.99 3.46
N LEU A 39 15.51 -3.11 3.97
CA LEU A 39 14.83 -2.12 4.79
C LEU A 39 14.80 -2.57 6.23
N GLY A 40 15.18 -1.67 7.15
CA GLY A 40 15.02 -1.91 8.57
C GLY A 40 13.61 -1.67 9.08
N TRP A 41 13.30 -2.20 10.26
CA TRP A 41 12.02 -1.95 10.93
C TRP A 41 11.77 -0.46 11.18
N GLY A 42 12.81 0.31 11.51
CA GLY A 42 12.72 1.74 11.71
C GLY A 42 12.37 2.50 10.43
N ASP A 43 12.91 2.06 9.28
CA ASP A 43 12.60 2.64 7.97
C ASP A 43 11.12 2.38 7.62
N ALA A 44 10.69 1.14 7.77
CA ALA A 44 9.31 0.73 7.55
C ALA A 44 8.33 1.53 8.44
N ALA A 45 8.66 1.69 9.73
CA ALA A 45 7.83 2.44 10.67
C ALA A 45 7.68 3.91 10.28
N ARG A 46 8.76 4.56 9.81
CA ARG A 46 8.69 5.96 9.34
C ARG A 46 7.77 6.11 8.13
N GLU A 47 7.88 5.20 7.17
CA GLU A 47 7.05 5.25 5.98
C GLU A 47 5.58 4.96 6.29
N VAL A 48 5.30 3.96 7.12
CA VAL A 48 3.94 3.67 7.61
C VAL A 48 3.34 4.88 8.34
N ALA A 49 4.11 5.57 9.19
CA ALA A 49 3.66 6.76 9.89
C ALA A 49 3.33 7.92 8.92
N ARG A 50 4.16 8.11 7.89
CA ARG A 50 3.95 9.12 6.85
C ARG A 50 2.66 8.84 6.07
N LEU A 51 2.45 7.60 5.62
CA LEU A 51 1.23 7.21 4.90
C LEU A 51 -0.01 7.30 5.77
N ARG A 52 0.08 6.86 7.03
CA ARG A 52 -1.00 7.01 8.00
C ARG A 52 -1.44 8.47 8.15
N ALA A 53 -0.47 9.39 8.28
CA ALA A 53 -0.78 10.82 8.38
C ALA A 53 -1.47 11.35 7.11
N ALA A 54 -1.01 10.92 5.92
CA ALA A 54 -1.61 11.30 4.65
C ALA A 54 -3.05 10.81 4.52
N TYR A 55 -3.32 9.54 4.85
CA TYR A 55 -4.68 9.00 4.83
C TYR A 55 -5.61 9.68 5.82
N ALA A 56 -5.12 9.93 7.05
CA ALA A 56 -5.90 10.63 8.07
C ALA A 56 -6.25 12.07 7.64
N ALA A 57 -5.28 12.79 7.05
CA ALA A 57 -5.49 14.15 6.53
C ALA A 57 -6.51 14.17 5.37
N ALA A 58 -6.56 13.11 4.58
CA ALA A 58 -7.54 12.95 3.50
C ALA A 58 -8.91 12.43 3.99
N GLY A 59 -9.08 12.20 5.31
CA GLY A 59 -10.33 11.77 5.91
C GLY A 59 -10.59 10.26 5.88
N TYR A 60 -9.62 9.44 5.49
CA TYR A 60 -9.78 7.99 5.50
C TYR A 60 -9.49 7.38 6.88
N GLY A 61 -10.29 6.42 7.29
CA GLY A 61 -10.16 5.75 8.58
C GLY A 61 -11.20 4.65 8.77
N HIS A 62 -11.60 4.43 10.02
CA HIS A 62 -12.58 3.41 10.37
C HIS A 62 -13.87 3.52 9.53
N GLY A 63 -14.33 2.39 9.02
CA GLY A 63 -15.50 2.31 8.16
C GLY A 63 -15.22 2.47 6.66
N HIS A 64 -14.05 2.98 6.27
CA HIS A 64 -13.66 3.03 4.87
C HIS A 64 -13.05 1.71 4.40
N ARG A 65 -13.28 1.40 3.13
CA ARG A 65 -12.62 0.30 2.41
C ARG A 65 -11.69 0.90 1.36
N VAL A 66 -10.44 0.46 1.36
CA VAL A 66 -9.40 0.96 0.44
C VAL A 66 -8.82 -0.21 -0.35
N GLY A 67 -8.92 -0.14 -1.66
CA GLY A 67 -8.34 -1.11 -2.59
C GLY A 67 -6.84 -0.87 -2.78
N LEU A 68 -6.05 -1.94 -2.80
CA LEU A 68 -4.63 -1.89 -3.12
C LEU A 68 -4.35 -2.75 -4.36
N LEU A 69 -4.16 -2.10 -5.50
CA LEU A 69 -3.74 -2.72 -6.77
C LEU A 69 -2.24 -2.50 -6.97
N LEU A 70 -1.49 -3.09 -6.07
CA LEU A 70 -0.05 -2.87 -5.92
C LEU A 70 0.65 -4.23 -5.87
N GLU A 71 1.00 -4.88 -6.86
CA GLU A 71 1.77 -6.12 -6.87
C GLU A 71 2.43 -6.50 -5.50
N ASN A 72 3.26 -7.50 -5.42
CA ASN A 72 3.98 -7.87 -4.18
C ASN A 72 5.19 -6.94 -3.94
N ARG A 73 4.91 -5.65 -3.79
CA ARG A 73 5.90 -4.57 -3.59
C ARG A 73 5.92 -4.14 -2.14
N PRO A 74 7.02 -3.53 -1.67
CA PRO A 74 7.08 -2.93 -0.32
C PRO A 74 5.95 -1.93 -0.06
N ASP A 75 5.59 -1.16 -1.08
CA ASP A 75 4.49 -0.20 -1.04
C ASP A 75 3.19 -0.84 -0.54
N PHE A 76 2.88 -2.06 -0.98
CA PHE A 76 1.70 -2.78 -0.52
C PHE A 76 1.68 -2.94 1.00
N LEU A 77 2.80 -3.35 1.59
CA LEU A 77 2.91 -3.55 3.03
C LEU A 77 2.79 -2.22 3.79
N PHE A 78 3.42 -1.17 3.31
CA PHE A 78 3.37 0.14 3.97
C PHE A 78 1.97 0.74 3.95
N HIS A 79 1.28 0.68 2.81
CA HIS A 79 -0.11 1.11 2.70
C HIS A 79 -1.02 0.26 3.59
N TRP A 80 -0.82 -1.06 3.61
CA TRP A 80 -1.62 -1.96 4.42
C TRP A 80 -1.48 -1.66 5.93
N PHE A 81 -0.26 -1.53 6.44
CA PHE A 81 -0.03 -1.18 7.85
C PHE A 81 -0.58 0.21 8.20
N ALA A 82 -0.43 1.19 7.31
CA ALA A 82 -0.94 2.54 7.52
C ALA A 82 -2.47 2.57 7.62
N LEU A 83 -3.16 1.85 6.73
CA LEU A 83 -4.62 1.72 6.74
C LEU A 83 -5.12 0.93 7.95
N ASN A 84 -4.43 -0.16 8.31
CA ASN A 84 -4.74 -0.93 9.50
C ASN A 84 -4.63 -0.08 10.78
N ALA A 85 -3.62 0.81 10.86
CA ALA A 85 -3.47 1.76 11.96
C ALA A 85 -4.66 2.71 12.14
N LEU A 86 -5.39 2.98 11.07
CA LEU A 86 -6.56 3.86 11.04
C LEU A 86 -7.88 3.09 11.16
N GLY A 87 -7.84 1.76 11.26
CA GLY A 87 -9.04 0.92 11.27
C GLY A 87 -9.78 0.87 9.94
N ALA A 88 -9.12 1.26 8.84
CA ALA A 88 -9.67 1.08 7.50
C ALA A 88 -9.52 -0.36 7.03
N SER A 89 -10.52 -0.86 6.31
CA SER A 89 -10.46 -2.18 5.68
C SER A 89 -9.65 -2.12 4.40
N VAL A 90 -8.70 -3.03 4.25
CA VAL A 90 -7.91 -3.17 3.02
C VAL A 90 -8.51 -4.24 2.13
N VAL A 91 -8.70 -3.91 0.87
CA VAL A 91 -9.13 -4.84 -0.19
C VAL A 91 -7.96 -5.08 -1.12
N PRO A 92 -7.21 -6.19 -0.97
CA PRO A 92 -6.16 -6.54 -1.91
C PRO A 92 -6.76 -6.84 -3.28
N ILE A 93 -6.21 -6.21 -4.32
CA ILE A 93 -6.65 -6.40 -5.69
C ILE A 93 -5.53 -7.10 -6.45
N ASN A 94 -5.82 -8.27 -7.01
CA ASN A 94 -4.85 -8.99 -7.82
C ASN A 94 -4.50 -8.18 -9.08
N ALA A 95 -3.20 -8.00 -9.34
CA ALA A 95 -2.71 -7.23 -10.47
C ALA A 95 -3.06 -7.86 -11.84
N GLU A 96 -3.35 -9.15 -11.88
CA GLU A 96 -3.68 -9.87 -13.10
C GLU A 96 -5.18 -9.76 -13.49
N LEU A 97 -6.02 -9.17 -12.64
CA LEU A 97 -7.45 -9.01 -12.95
C LEU A 97 -7.64 -8.16 -14.22
N ARG A 98 -8.53 -8.66 -15.08
CA ARG A 98 -8.95 -8.01 -16.33
C ARG A 98 -10.18 -7.12 -16.08
N SER A 99 -10.57 -6.35 -17.09
CA SER A 99 -11.62 -5.33 -16.98
C SER A 99 -12.90 -5.82 -16.32
N ALA A 100 -13.47 -6.94 -16.77
CA ALA A 100 -14.74 -7.46 -16.22
C ALA A 100 -14.62 -7.90 -14.74
N GLU A 101 -13.46 -8.43 -14.36
CA GLU A 101 -13.19 -8.84 -12.97
C GLU A 101 -12.99 -7.63 -12.07
N LEU A 102 -12.31 -6.57 -12.58
CA LEU A 102 -12.16 -5.30 -11.86
C LEU A 102 -13.50 -4.60 -11.68
N GLU A 103 -14.36 -4.58 -12.72
CA GLU A 103 -15.70 -4.04 -12.65
C GLU A 103 -16.53 -4.73 -11.55
N TYR A 104 -16.51 -6.07 -11.55
CA TYR A 104 -17.19 -6.85 -10.51
C TYR A 104 -16.64 -6.52 -9.11
N LEU A 105 -15.30 -6.53 -8.95
CA LEU A 105 -14.67 -6.26 -7.67
C LEU A 105 -15.00 -4.85 -7.16
N VAL A 106 -14.86 -3.83 -8.03
CA VAL A 106 -15.13 -2.43 -7.68
C VAL A 106 -16.59 -2.26 -7.28
N GLY A 107 -17.53 -2.84 -8.06
CA GLY A 107 -18.96 -2.74 -7.77
C GLY A 107 -19.40 -3.48 -6.50
N HIS A 108 -18.70 -4.57 -6.14
CA HIS A 108 -19.08 -5.42 -5.02
C HIS A 108 -18.39 -5.04 -3.69
N SER A 109 -17.15 -4.56 -3.77
CA SER A 109 -16.33 -4.33 -2.56
C SER A 109 -16.61 -3.01 -1.84
N GLU A 110 -17.34 -2.10 -2.47
CA GLU A 110 -17.68 -0.77 -1.92
C GLU A 110 -16.42 0.02 -1.50
N ILE A 111 -15.33 -0.13 -2.24
CA ILE A 111 -14.09 0.62 -1.99
C ILE A 111 -14.30 2.10 -2.29
N ALA A 112 -13.94 2.96 -1.33
CA ALA A 112 -14.02 4.41 -1.49
C ALA A 112 -12.79 4.99 -2.19
N LEU A 113 -11.65 4.36 -2.02
CA LEU A 113 -10.36 4.71 -2.61
C LEU A 113 -9.69 3.45 -3.14
N ALA A 114 -9.01 3.54 -4.27
CA ALA A 114 -8.05 2.54 -4.71
C ALA A 114 -6.67 3.18 -4.94
N VAL A 115 -5.64 2.56 -4.40
CA VAL A 115 -4.24 2.93 -4.62
C VAL A 115 -3.64 1.92 -5.58
N ALA A 116 -3.01 2.40 -6.64
CA ALA A 116 -2.50 1.56 -7.71
C ALA A 116 -1.15 2.03 -8.24
N LEU A 117 -0.51 1.19 -9.04
CA LEU A 117 0.57 1.62 -9.92
C LEU A 117 -0.01 2.59 -10.96
N PRO A 118 0.77 3.60 -11.41
CA PRO A 118 0.28 4.64 -12.32
C PRO A 118 -0.41 4.10 -13.57
N GLU A 119 0.16 3.07 -14.17
CA GLU A 119 -0.35 2.41 -15.38
C GLU A 119 -1.69 1.69 -15.17
N ARG A 120 -2.08 1.43 -13.90
CA ARG A 120 -3.33 0.73 -13.56
C ARG A 120 -4.43 1.66 -13.04
N VAL A 121 -4.14 2.96 -12.85
CA VAL A 121 -5.12 3.92 -12.33
C VAL A 121 -6.31 4.08 -13.28
N ASP A 122 -6.05 4.13 -14.59
CA ASP A 122 -7.11 4.29 -15.58
C ASP A 122 -7.98 3.03 -15.73
N ASP A 123 -7.43 1.84 -15.46
CA ASP A 123 -8.22 0.61 -15.41
C ASP A 123 -9.26 0.67 -14.29
N LEU A 124 -8.85 1.13 -13.09
CA LEU A 124 -9.75 1.31 -11.96
C LEU A 124 -10.82 2.38 -12.23
N ARG A 125 -10.45 3.49 -12.85
CA ARG A 125 -11.40 4.55 -13.21
C ARG A 125 -12.43 4.05 -14.20
N ARG A 126 -12.02 3.31 -15.23
CA ARG A 126 -12.93 2.70 -16.21
C ARG A 126 -13.86 1.68 -15.55
N ALA A 127 -13.33 0.83 -14.69
CA ALA A 127 -14.14 -0.15 -13.94
C ALA A 127 -15.20 0.54 -13.07
N ALA A 128 -14.81 1.58 -12.34
CA ALA A 128 -15.72 2.35 -11.51
C ALA A 128 -16.83 3.04 -12.34
N GLN A 129 -16.45 3.62 -13.46
CA GLN A 129 -17.40 4.26 -14.38
C GLN A 129 -18.40 3.25 -14.97
N ALA A 130 -17.93 2.06 -15.37
CA ALA A 130 -18.77 1.01 -15.95
C ALA A 130 -19.86 0.54 -14.99
N VAL A 131 -19.56 0.48 -13.68
CA VAL A 131 -20.51 0.04 -12.64
C VAL A 131 -21.20 1.21 -11.90
N GLY A 132 -20.91 2.46 -12.28
CA GLY A 132 -21.51 3.65 -11.64
C GLY A 132 -21.08 3.83 -10.18
N HIS A 133 -19.91 3.32 -9.78
CA HIS A 133 -19.41 3.41 -8.41
C HIS A 133 -18.53 4.65 -8.20
N PRO A 134 -18.75 5.47 -7.15
CA PRO A 134 -17.94 6.68 -6.87
C PRO A 134 -16.59 6.32 -6.25
N LEU A 135 -15.66 5.84 -7.07
CA LEU A 135 -14.31 5.46 -6.64
C LEU A 135 -13.32 6.59 -6.89
N GLN A 136 -12.52 6.92 -5.89
CA GLN A 136 -11.29 7.69 -6.08
C GLN A 136 -10.13 6.73 -6.39
N ALA A 137 -9.35 7.02 -7.43
CA ALA A 137 -8.17 6.25 -7.79
C ALA A 137 -6.93 7.12 -7.75
N ALA A 138 -5.96 6.72 -6.92
CA ALA A 138 -4.71 7.43 -6.72
C ALA A 138 -3.52 6.56 -7.14
N ALA A 139 -2.56 7.17 -7.82
CA ALA A 139 -1.29 6.53 -8.13
C ALA A 139 -0.33 6.62 -6.94
N ILE A 140 0.46 5.56 -6.72
CA ILE A 140 1.67 5.73 -5.91
C ILE A 140 2.64 6.65 -6.66
N PRO A 141 3.43 7.49 -5.95
CA PRO A 141 4.42 8.34 -6.61
C PRO A 141 5.45 7.50 -7.38
N VAL A 142 5.54 7.72 -8.69
CA VAL A 142 6.60 7.14 -9.53
C VAL A 142 7.83 8.03 -9.45
N GLY A 143 9.03 7.44 -9.31
CA GLY A 143 10.28 8.15 -9.49
C GLY A 143 11.03 8.59 -8.24
N ALA A 144 10.46 8.43 -7.06
CA ALA A 144 11.25 8.28 -5.85
C ALA A 144 10.90 6.94 -5.26
N PRO A 145 11.60 5.86 -5.62
CA PRO A 145 11.38 4.61 -4.95
C PRO A 145 11.54 4.89 -3.45
N LEU A 146 10.50 4.55 -2.67
CA LEU A 146 10.55 4.62 -1.21
C LEU A 146 11.86 4.01 -0.71
N LEU A 147 12.35 3.03 -1.42
CA LEU A 147 13.58 2.31 -1.22
C LEU A 147 14.86 3.13 -1.43
N ASN A 148 14.90 4.08 -2.37
CA ASN A 148 16.08 4.95 -2.56
C ASN A 148 16.21 6.01 -1.47
N ARG A 149 15.16 6.29 -0.71
CA ARG A 149 15.24 7.17 0.47
C ARG A 149 15.87 6.46 1.66
N PHE A 150 15.92 5.13 1.63
CA PHE A 150 16.37 4.29 2.75
C PHE A 150 17.68 3.56 2.45
N SER A 151 18.25 3.71 1.26
CA SER A 151 19.60 3.24 0.93
C SER A 151 20.67 4.18 1.51
N GLY A 152 20.41 4.70 2.70
CA GLY A 152 21.45 5.31 3.51
C GLY A 152 22.49 4.24 3.85
N GLU A 153 23.73 4.50 3.48
CA GLU A 153 24.89 3.70 3.82
C GLU A 153 24.81 3.24 5.29
N ARG A 154 24.89 1.94 5.50
CA ARG A 154 25.22 1.35 6.80
C ARG A 154 26.72 1.15 6.87
#